data_ddbf9e5603d1a0f45715fc3ed1204c6b
#
_entry.id   ddbf9e5603d1a0f45715fc3ed1204c6b
#
_cell.length_a   1.000
_cell.length_b   1.000
_cell.length_c   1.000
_cell.angle_alpha   90.00
_cell.angle_beta   90.00
_cell.angle_gamma   90.00
#
_symmetry.space_group_name_H-M   'P 1'
#
loop_
_entity.id
_entity.type
_entity.pdbx_description
1 polymer ?
#
loop_
_entity_poly.entity_id
_entity_poly.type
_entity_poly.pdbx_seq_one_letter_code
_entity_poly.pdbx_strand_id
1 'polypeptide(L)'
;MEFDPGFALRAREDSLGFEYGEGVFGPTPEFRSLDAIRPSLKDPNCDGPDPVYGIVMDVGEDVDRADLERRMMLFGAVAYAAGRLGTEPVRSQGHVHHVSPHCGWSTPELFEIWDGRAIIYMQESTSDDPGRCIAISAGRGEVVVVPPGWAHAVINADPGKCMVFGAWCDRQYGFVYDGVRAHHGLAHFPVLGERDELTWEANPRYSRSELHPRSARAYPELGVTPGVPIYRQYRNNPEALNWVSDPGRLAGLWKSFEP
;
A
#
# COMPACT_ATOMS: atom_id res chain seq x y z
N MET A 1 13.65 0.71 -14.92
CA MET A 1 13.34 1.55 -13.73
C MET A 1 14.65 2.08 -13.16
N GLU A 2 14.77 3.40 -12.98
CA GLU A 2 16.00 4.05 -12.47
C GLU A 2 15.96 4.35 -10.96
N PHE A 3 14.92 3.92 -10.24
CA PHE A 3 14.84 4.14 -8.81
C PHE A 3 15.70 3.12 -8.07
N ASP A 4 16.50 3.57 -7.10
CA ASP A 4 17.26 2.72 -6.20
C ASP A 4 16.42 2.44 -4.94
N PRO A 5 15.87 1.23 -4.75
CA PRO A 5 15.08 0.89 -3.56
C PRO A 5 15.92 0.70 -2.29
N GLY A 6 17.23 0.88 -2.39
CA GLY A 6 18.16 0.68 -1.29
C GLY A 6 18.83 -0.70 -1.25
N PHE A 7 18.45 -1.60 -2.15
CA PHE A 7 19.02 -2.94 -2.34
C PHE A 7 18.79 -3.43 -3.77
N ALA A 8 19.40 -4.56 -4.16
CA ALA A 8 19.44 -5.00 -5.55
C ALA A 8 18.13 -5.71 -5.99
N LEU A 9 17.01 -4.99 -5.95
CA LEU A 9 15.71 -5.41 -6.45
C LEU A 9 15.27 -4.54 -7.63
N ARG A 10 14.79 -5.16 -8.70
CA ARG A 10 14.29 -4.44 -9.89
C ARG A 10 12.91 -4.95 -10.27
N ALA A 11 11.95 -4.05 -10.46
CA ALA A 11 10.65 -4.40 -11.03
C ALA A 11 10.75 -4.55 -12.55
N ARG A 12 9.97 -5.47 -13.08
CA ARG A 12 9.79 -5.73 -14.51
C ARG A 12 8.40 -5.25 -14.95
N GLU A 13 8.37 -4.17 -15.71
CA GLU A 13 7.10 -3.59 -16.18
C GLU A 13 6.36 -4.50 -17.16
N ASP A 14 7.10 -5.27 -17.98
CA ASP A 14 6.56 -6.17 -18.99
C ASP A 14 5.82 -7.37 -18.42
N SER A 15 6.12 -7.78 -17.20
CA SER A 15 5.57 -8.96 -16.54
C SER A 15 4.97 -8.71 -15.18
N LEU A 16 5.05 -7.47 -14.66
CA LEU A 16 4.70 -7.09 -13.28
C LEU A 16 5.44 -7.93 -12.22
N GLY A 17 6.56 -8.54 -12.62
CA GLY A 17 7.41 -9.37 -11.77
C GLY A 17 8.60 -8.58 -11.21
N PHE A 18 9.52 -9.32 -10.58
CA PHE A 18 10.71 -8.75 -9.96
C PHE A 18 11.95 -9.58 -10.28
N GLU A 19 13.08 -8.91 -10.45
CA GLU A 19 14.40 -9.52 -10.56
C GLU A 19 15.17 -9.27 -9.27
N TYR A 20 15.71 -10.35 -8.71
CA TYR A 20 16.54 -10.34 -7.51
C TYR A 20 18.00 -10.33 -7.91
N GLY A 21 18.74 -9.31 -7.46
CA GLY A 21 20.18 -9.25 -7.64
C GLY A 21 20.93 -10.21 -6.71
N GLU A 22 22.24 -10.21 -6.82
CA GLU A 22 23.10 -11.02 -5.96
C GLU A 22 22.87 -10.67 -4.47
N GLY A 23 22.72 -11.70 -3.63
CA GLY A 23 22.50 -11.54 -2.19
C GLY A 23 21.11 -11.02 -1.80
N VAL A 24 20.15 -11.05 -2.71
CA VAL A 24 18.75 -10.68 -2.43
C VAL A 24 17.87 -11.92 -2.44
N PHE A 25 17.12 -12.11 -1.38
CA PHE A 25 16.10 -13.14 -1.26
C PHE A 25 14.71 -12.61 -1.57
N GLY A 26 13.83 -13.49 -2.01
CA GLY A 26 12.41 -13.20 -2.20
C GLY A 26 11.66 -14.42 -2.74
N PRO A 27 10.33 -14.43 -2.63
CA PRO A 27 9.50 -15.48 -3.20
C PRO A 27 9.32 -15.31 -4.71
N THR A 28 8.78 -16.35 -5.36
CA THR A 28 8.20 -16.17 -6.68
C THR A 28 7.06 -15.16 -6.62
N PRO A 29 6.97 -14.19 -7.55
CA PRO A 29 5.89 -13.22 -7.56
C PRO A 29 4.51 -13.88 -7.61
N GLU A 30 3.59 -13.39 -6.80
CA GLU A 30 2.16 -13.72 -6.90
C GLU A 30 1.47 -12.67 -7.76
N PHE A 31 0.52 -13.10 -8.59
CA PHE A 31 -0.23 -12.21 -9.47
C PHE A 31 -1.69 -12.12 -9.01
N ARG A 32 -2.17 -10.90 -8.88
CA ARG A 32 -3.57 -10.64 -8.53
C ARG A 32 -4.39 -10.47 -9.80
N SER A 33 -5.31 -11.39 -10.03
CA SER A 33 -6.24 -11.32 -11.16
C SER A 33 -7.30 -10.25 -10.97
N LEU A 34 -7.90 -9.80 -12.07
CA LEU A 34 -9.04 -8.90 -12.05
C LEU A 34 -10.22 -9.53 -11.29
N ASP A 35 -10.49 -10.82 -11.48
CA ASP A 35 -11.57 -11.51 -10.79
C ASP A 35 -11.42 -11.48 -9.26
N ALA A 36 -10.20 -11.53 -8.76
CA ALA A 36 -9.95 -11.49 -7.31
C ALA A 36 -10.34 -10.16 -6.65
N ILE A 37 -10.38 -9.07 -7.42
CA ILE A 37 -10.69 -7.71 -6.89
C ILE A 37 -12.08 -7.21 -7.27
N ARG A 38 -12.79 -7.86 -8.22
CA ARG A 38 -14.15 -7.51 -8.67
C ARG A 38 -15.14 -7.22 -7.53
N PRO A 39 -15.14 -7.98 -6.40
CA PRO A 39 -16.07 -7.72 -5.30
C PRO A 39 -15.96 -6.34 -4.65
N SER A 40 -14.89 -5.59 -4.96
CA SER A 40 -14.65 -4.25 -4.42
C SER A 40 -14.71 -3.15 -5.48
N LEU A 41 -14.96 -3.48 -6.73
CA LEU A 41 -15.01 -2.50 -7.82
C LEU A 41 -16.40 -1.83 -7.90
N LYS A 42 -16.41 -0.57 -8.34
CA LYS A 42 -17.65 0.17 -8.62
C LYS A 42 -18.49 -0.55 -9.68
N ASP A 43 -17.84 -1.05 -10.73
CA ASP A 43 -18.44 -1.94 -11.73
C ASP A 43 -17.72 -3.31 -11.67
N PRO A 44 -18.30 -4.33 -11.02
CA PRO A 44 -17.69 -5.65 -10.94
C PRO A 44 -17.64 -6.41 -12.27
N ASN A 45 -18.32 -5.92 -13.32
CA ASN A 45 -18.33 -6.54 -14.65
C ASN A 45 -17.41 -5.83 -15.65
N CYS A 46 -16.62 -4.87 -15.18
CA CYS A 46 -15.73 -4.11 -16.06
C CYS A 46 -14.62 -4.97 -16.68
N ASP A 47 -14.10 -4.49 -17.81
CA ASP A 47 -12.86 -4.97 -18.39
C ASP A 47 -11.66 -4.22 -17.80
N GLY A 48 -10.48 -4.83 -17.88
CA GLY A 48 -9.24 -4.25 -17.41
C GLY A 48 -8.05 -5.18 -17.57
N PRO A 49 -6.86 -4.76 -17.17
CA PRO A 49 -5.68 -5.61 -17.20
C PRO A 49 -5.83 -6.83 -16.28
N ASP A 50 -5.32 -7.98 -16.74
CA ASP A 50 -5.23 -9.22 -15.99
C ASP A 50 -3.89 -9.90 -16.29
N PRO A 51 -2.97 -9.96 -15.32
CA PRO A 51 -3.10 -9.56 -13.92
C PRO A 51 -3.18 -8.03 -13.70
N VAL A 52 -3.83 -7.64 -12.61
CA VAL A 52 -3.94 -6.24 -12.16
C VAL A 52 -2.64 -5.75 -11.55
N TYR A 53 -1.99 -6.60 -10.75
CA TYR A 53 -0.67 -6.35 -10.15
C TYR A 53 0.06 -7.64 -9.81
N GLY A 54 1.41 -7.54 -9.77
CA GLY A 54 2.29 -8.56 -9.22
C GLY A 54 2.85 -8.12 -7.88
N ILE A 55 2.99 -9.05 -6.94
CA ILE A 55 3.41 -8.80 -5.57
C ILE A 55 4.46 -9.82 -5.13
N VAL A 56 5.47 -9.34 -4.41
CA VAL A 56 6.42 -10.16 -3.66
C VAL A 56 6.41 -9.71 -2.21
N MET A 57 6.13 -10.64 -1.31
CA MET A 57 6.16 -10.41 0.13
C MET A 57 7.30 -11.20 0.74
N ASP A 58 8.01 -10.59 1.69
CA ASP A 58 9.23 -11.12 2.30
C ASP A 58 10.43 -11.12 1.34
N VAL A 59 10.80 -9.93 0.87
CA VAL A 59 11.98 -9.68 0.03
C VAL A 59 12.99 -8.81 0.79
N GLY A 60 14.28 -9.06 0.58
CA GLY A 60 15.34 -8.28 1.22
C GLY A 60 16.73 -8.81 0.93
N GLU A 61 17.76 -8.20 1.51
CA GLU A 61 19.12 -8.74 1.44
C GLU A 61 19.29 -9.95 2.38
N ASP A 62 20.00 -10.98 1.93
CA ASP A 62 20.23 -12.20 2.71
C ASP A 62 20.84 -11.93 4.07
N VAL A 63 21.69 -10.92 4.17
CA VAL A 63 22.35 -10.52 5.42
C VAL A 63 21.38 -9.95 6.46
N ASP A 64 20.23 -9.43 6.03
CA ASP A 64 19.23 -8.80 6.89
C ASP A 64 18.15 -9.79 7.34
N ARG A 65 18.03 -10.97 6.69
CA ARG A 65 16.94 -11.94 6.90
C ARG A 65 16.72 -12.28 8.39
N ALA A 66 17.75 -12.65 9.10
CA ALA A 66 17.65 -13.06 10.50
C ALA A 66 17.20 -11.90 11.42
N ASP A 67 17.62 -10.67 11.13
CA ASP A 67 17.19 -9.48 11.88
C ASP A 67 15.74 -9.09 11.58
N LEU A 68 15.32 -9.18 10.31
CA LEU A 68 13.93 -8.97 9.88
C LEU A 68 12.98 -9.96 10.56
N GLU A 69 13.33 -11.25 10.58
CA GLU A 69 12.56 -12.29 11.27
C GLU A 69 12.46 -12.02 12.78
N ARG A 70 13.57 -11.70 13.43
CA ARG A 70 13.61 -11.38 14.85
C ARG A 70 12.77 -10.14 15.21
N ARG A 71 12.73 -9.14 14.35
CA ARG A 71 11.94 -7.91 14.54
C ARG A 71 10.49 -8.05 14.09
N MET A 72 10.10 -9.20 13.58
CA MET A 72 8.78 -9.42 13.01
C MET A 72 8.45 -8.42 11.89
N MET A 73 9.47 -7.96 11.16
CA MET A 73 9.33 -7.06 10.02
C MET A 73 9.39 -7.83 8.71
N LEU A 74 8.67 -7.34 7.72
CA LEU A 74 8.64 -7.87 6.38
C LEU A 74 8.64 -6.71 5.38
N PHE A 75 9.49 -6.82 4.35
CA PHE A 75 9.45 -5.91 3.22
C PHE A 75 8.74 -6.56 2.04
N GLY A 76 7.81 -5.85 1.45
CA GLY A 76 7.12 -6.25 0.23
C GLY A 76 7.35 -5.26 -0.90
N ALA A 77 7.17 -5.72 -2.13
CA ALA A 77 7.15 -4.86 -3.30
C ALA A 77 6.02 -5.25 -4.23
N VAL A 78 5.40 -4.25 -4.88
CA VAL A 78 4.24 -4.45 -5.74
C VAL A 78 4.40 -3.62 -7.01
N ALA A 79 4.09 -4.25 -8.16
CA ALA A 79 4.06 -3.62 -9.48
C ALA A 79 2.62 -3.67 -10.03
N TYR A 80 2.04 -2.50 -10.26
CA TYR A 80 0.68 -2.34 -10.80
C TYR A 80 0.73 -2.17 -12.31
N ALA A 81 -0.20 -2.81 -13.00
CA ALA A 81 -0.39 -2.62 -14.44
C ALA A 81 -0.77 -1.17 -14.78
N ALA A 82 -0.44 -0.76 -15.98
CA ALA A 82 -1.07 0.37 -16.63
C ALA A 82 -2.50 0.00 -17.05
N GLY A 83 -3.36 0.99 -17.29
CA GLY A 83 -4.71 0.78 -17.77
C GLY A 83 -5.79 1.23 -16.81
N ARG A 84 -7.00 0.76 -17.08
CA ARG A 84 -8.21 1.09 -16.32
C ARG A 84 -8.98 -0.18 -15.94
N LEU A 85 -9.77 -0.10 -14.90
CA LEU A 85 -10.77 -1.09 -14.48
C LEU A 85 -12.14 -0.47 -14.76
N GLY A 86 -12.57 -0.56 -16.01
CA GLY A 86 -13.72 0.21 -16.47
C GLY A 86 -13.49 1.72 -16.34
N THR A 87 -14.24 2.39 -15.46
CA THR A 87 -14.06 3.82 -15.16
C THR A 87 -13.08 4.08 -14.00
N GLU A 88 -12.62 3.07 -13.29
CA GLU A 88 -11.66 3.23 -12.20
C GLU A 88 -10.21 3.09 -12.71
N PRO A 89 -9.22 3.72 -12.06
CA PRO A 89 -7.82 3.38 -12.28
C PRO A 89 -7.51 1.99 -11.75
N VAL A 90 -6.40 1.40 -12.20
CA VAL A 90 -5.89 0.15 -11.64
C VAL A 90 -5.60 0.34 -10.15
N ARG A 91 -6.11 -0.54 -9.30
CA ARG A 91 -6.00 -0.47 -7.85
C ARG A 91 -6.10 -1.82 -7.15
N SER A 92 -5.72 -1.88 -5.88
CA SER A 92 -6.07 -3.00 -5.01
C SER A 92 -7.53 -2.90 -4.57
N GLN A 93 -8.07 -4.03 -4.07
CA GLN A 93 -9.46 -4.05 -3.61
C GLN A 93 -9.69 -3.25 -2.31
N GLY A 94 -8.62 -3.00 -1.54
CA GLY A 94 -8.69 -2.45 -0.20
C GLY A 94 -8.86 -3.54 0.87
N HIS A 95 -8.25 -3.31 2.03
CA HIS A 95 -8.24 -4.23 3.16
C HIS A 95 -7.93 -3.51 4.47
N VAL A 96 -8.13 -4.20 5.57
CA VAL A 96 -7.57 -3.86 6.89
C VAL A 96 -6.55 -4.94 7.22
N HIS A 97 -5.45 -4.60 7.87
CA HIS A 97 -4.56 -5.62 8.40
C HIS A 97 -5.24 -6.33 9.57
N HIS A 98 -5.11 -7.66 9.63
CA HIS A 98 -5.61 -8.40 10.77
C HIS A 98 -4.85 -7.99 12.05
N VAL A 99 -5.41 -8.30 13.20
CA VAL A 99 -4.71 -8.09 14.46
C VAL A 99 -3.55 -9.09 14.55
N SER A 100 -2.32 -8.60 14.56
CA SER A 100 -1.12 -9.42 14.62
C SER A 100 -1.03 -10.14 15.97
N PRO A 101 -0.89 -11.48 16.00
CA PRO A 101 -0.67 -12.22 17.25
C PRO A 101 0.61 -11.80 17.98
N HIS A 102 1.58 -11.25 17.24
CA HIS A 102 2.85 -10.80 17.80
C HIS A 102 2.71 -9.62 18.75
N CYS A 103 1.94 -8.60 18.33
CA CYS A 103 1.85 -7.33 19.07
C CYS A 103 0.43 -6.98 19.55
N GLY A 104 -0.60 -7.68 19.11
CA GLY A 104 -2.00 -7.41 19.48
C GLY A 104 -2.60 -6.17 18.78
N TRP A 105 -1.99 -5.69 17.70
CA TRP A 105 -2.44 -4.55 16.90
C TRP A 105 -2.72 -4.96 15.47
N SER A 106 -3.69 -4.32 14.80
CA SER A 106 -3.76 -4.24 13.36
C SER A 106 -2.67 -3.25 12.93
N THR A 107 -1.58 -3.76 12.39
CA THR A 107 -0.32 -3.02 12.24
C THR A 107 -0.37 -1.94 11.15
N PRO A 108 0.41 -0.86 11.26
CA PRO A 108 0.55 0.15 10.22
C PRO A 108 1.33 -0.37 9.02
N GLU A 109 1.35 0.39 7.93
CA GLU A 109 2.19 0.13 6.76
C GLU A 109 2.92 1.40 6.35
N LEU A 110 4.22 1.26 5.98
CA LEU A 110 5.05 2.35 5.47
C LEU A 110 5.36 2.09 3.99
N PHE A 111 4.79 2.89 3.11
CA PHE A 111 4.98 2.84 1.66
C PHE A 111 6.07 3.77 1.17
N GLU A 112 6.78 3.38 0.11
CA GLU A 112 7.64 4.23 -0.69
C GLU A 112 7.36 3.99 -2.17
N ILE A 113 7.04 5.05 -2.90
CA ILE A 113 6.75 4.96 -4.33
C ILE A 113 8.07 4.96 -5.12
N TRP A 114 8.29 3.92 -5.92
CA TRP A 114 9.52 3.76 -6.69
C TRP A 114 9.40 4.24 -8.13
N ASP A 115 8.23 4.04 -8.73
CA ASP A 115 7.94 4.54 -10.08
C ASP A 115 6.44 4.81 -10.26
N GLY A 116 6.10 5.71 -11.21
CA GLY A 116 4.74 6.14 -11.45
C GLY A 116 4.21 7.13 -10.40
N ARG A 117 2.91 7.17 -10.27
CA ARG A 117 2.18 8.01 -9.29
C ARG A 117 1.15 7.16 -8.58
N ALA A 118 1.19 7.17 -7.27
CA ALA A 118 0.23 6.46 -6.43
C ALA A 118 -0.75 7.44 -5.76
N ILE A 119 -1.94 6.93 -5.46
CA ILE A 119 -2.78 7.47 -4.40
C ILE A 119 -2.97 6.35 -3.39
N ILE A 120 -2.60 6.62 -2.15
CA ILE A 120 -2.93 5.75 -1.03
C ILE A 120 -4.23 6.28 -0.42
N TYR A 121 -5.34 5.61 -0.71
CA TYR A 121 -6.62 5.88 -0.08
C TYR A 121 -6.72 5.13 1.24
N MET A 122 -7.21 5.78 2.28
CA MET A 122 -7.41 5.19 3.59
C MET A 122 -8.65 5.74 4.31
N GLN A 123 -9.27 4.90 5.15
CA GLN A 123 -10.40 5.25 6.01
C GLN A 123 -10.29 4.55 7.37
N GLU A 124 -10.83 5.16 8.41
CA GLU A 124 -10.68 4.66 9.79
C GLU A 124 -11.36 3.32 10.03
N SER A 125 -12.45 3.03 9.31
CA SER A 125 -13.27 1.83 9.56
C SER A 125 -13.84 1.25 8.26
N THR A 126 -14.16 -0.03 8.26
CA THR A 126 -14.98 -0.70 7.24
C THR A 126 -16.41 -0.98 7.70
N SER A 127 -16.86 -0.40 8.83
CA SER A 127 -18.28 -0.37 9.22
C SER A 127 -19.06 0.65 8.39
N ASP A 128 -20.38 0.72 8.56
CA ASP A 128 -21.26 1.66 7.82
C ASP A 128 -20.80 3.12 7.94
N ASP A 129 -20.25 3.51 9.09
CA ASP A 129 -19.53 4.78 9.26
C ASP A 129 -18.04 4.55 9.01
N PRO A 130 -17.47 5.08 7.91
CA PRO A 130 -16.07 4.88 7.59
C PRO A 130 -15.12 5.75 8.43
N GLY A 131 -15.62 6.70 9.20
CA GLY A 131 -14.82 7.71 9.88
C GLY A 131 -14.15 8.67 8.91
N ARG A 132 -12.94 9.12 9.25
CA ARG A 132 -12.13 9.97 8.35
C ARG A 132 -11.71 9.21 7.11
N CYS A 133 -11.87 9.84 5.94
CA CYS A 133 -11.44 9.32 4.65
C CYS A 133 -10.37 10.23 4.05
N ILE A 134 -9.20 9.69 3.75
CA ILE A 134 -8.05 10.46 3.26
C ILE A 134 -7.51 9.80 2.00
N ALA A 135 -7.14 10.61 1.02
CA ALA A 135 -6.48 10.16 -0.21
C ALA A 135 -5.15 10.91 -0.36
N ILE A 136 -4.02 10.21 -0.21
CA ILE A 136 -2.69 10.81 -0.27
C ILE A 136 -2.06 10.52 -1.62
N SER A 137 -1.82 11.58 -2.40
CA SER A 137 -1.07 11.49 -3.65
C SER A 137 0.43 11.47 -3.35
N ALA A 138 1.13 10.50 -3.94
CA ALA A 138 2.56 10.33 -3.80
C ALA A 138 3.21 9.99 -5.13
N GLY A 139 4.37 10.55 -5.39
CA GLY A 139 5.24 10.28 -6.54
C GLY A 139 6.54 9.58 -6.13
N ARG A 140 7.43 9.40 -7.08
CA ARG A 140 8.71 8.72 -6.90
C ARG A 140 9.52 9.27 -5.70
N GLY A 141 9.95 8.37 -4.80
CA GLY A 141 10.73 8.68 -3.60
C GLY A 141 9.91 9.27 -2.46
N GLU A 142 8.62 9.50 -2.65
CA GLU A 142 7.72 9.93 -1.58
C GLU A 142 7.20 8.72 -0.79
N VAL A 143 6.95 8.97 0.49
CA VAL A 143 6.51 7.96 1.45
C VAL A 143 5.11 8.28 1.97
N VAL A 144 4.37 7.23 2.30
CA VAL A 144 3.05 7.35 2.94
C VAL A 144 2.95 6.34 4.07
N VAL A 145 2.40 6.76 5.20
CA VAL A 145 2.12 5.88 6.35
C VAL A 145 0.61 5.69 6.49
N VAL A 146 0.20 4.44 6.47
CA VAL A 146 -1.17 4.03 6.86
C VAL A 146 -1.17 3.73 8.35
N PRO A 147 -2.03 4.39 9.16
CA PRO A 147 -2.09 4.16 10.60
C PRO A 147 -2.58 2.75 10.96
N PRO A 148 -2.30 2.29 12.20
CA PRO A 148 -2.83 1.03 12.70
C PRO A 148 -4.36 0.96 12.62
N GLY A 149 -4.89 -0.16 12.10
CA GLY A 149 -6.33 -0.44 12.05
C GLY A 149 -7.10 0.23 10.93
N TRP A 150 -6.48 1.09 10.12
CA TRP A 150 -7.16 1.75 9.03
C TRP A 150 -7.28 0.84 7.80
N ALA A 151 -8.46 0.86 7.19
CA ALA A 151 -8.66 0.27 5.87
C ALA A 151 -7.98 1.13 4.80
N HIS A 152 -7.34 0.49 3.83
CA HIS A 152 -6.64 1.22 2.77
C HIS A 152 -6.57 0.46 1.45
N ALA A 153 -6.37 1.20 0.38
CA ALA A 153 -6.10 0.70 -0.96
C ALA A 153 -5.02 1.54 -1.65
N VAL A 154 -4.22 0.89 -2.47
CA VAL A 154 -3.25 1.55 -3.35
C VAL A 154 -3.84 1.66 -4.74
N ILE A 155 -3.73 2.85 -5.33
CA ILE A 155 -4.29 3.23 -6.61
C ILE A 155 -3.16 3.71 -7.52
N ASN A 156 -3.07 3.15 -8.73
CA ASN A 156 -2.21 3.69 -9.78
C ASN A 156 -2.87 4.94 -10.38
N ALA A 157 -2.37 6.11 -10.05
CA ALA A 157 -2.98 7.39 -10.43
C ALA A 157 -2.69 7.81 -11.89
N ASP A 158 -1.84 7.06 -12.61
CA ASP A 158 -1.53 7.31 -14.02
C ASP A 158 -1.86 6.06 -14.85
N PRO A 159 -3.00 6.02 -15.52
CA PRO A 159 -3.40 4.86 -16.32
C PRO A 159 -2.49 4.61 -17.53
N GLY A 160 -1.67 5.58 -17.93
CA GLY A 160 -0.71 5.43 -19.03
C GLY A 160 0.57 4.68 -18.66
N LYS A 161 0.82 4.40 -17.37
CA LYS A 161 2.07 3.82 -16.88
C LYS A 161 1.85 2.76 -15.81
N CYS A 162 2.79 1.82 -15.74
CA CYS A 162 2.93 0.97 -14.55
C CYS A 162 3.33 1.79 -13.34
N MET A 163 2.94 1.36 -12.16
CA MET A 163 3.31 1.99 -10.90
C MET A 163 3.94 0.93 -9.98
N VAL A 164 5.04 1.28 -9.31
CA VAL A 164 5.79 0.37 -8.45
C VAL A 164 6.05 1.03 -7.09
N PHE A 165 5.89 0.25 -6.04
CA PHE A 165 6.23 0.66 -4.69
C PHE A 165 6.85 -0.47 -3.87
N GLY A 166 7.56 -0.09 -2.80
CA GLY A 166 7.96 -0.97 -1.72
C GLY A 166 7.26 -0.59 -0.43
N ALA A 167 7.08 -1.55 0.48
CA ALA A 167 6.45 -1.29 1.77
C ALA A 167 7.03 -2.14 2.90
N TRP A 168 7.16 -1.53 4.09
CA TRP A 168 7.39 -2.23 5.34
C TRP A 168 6.07 -2.55 6.02
N CYS A 169 5.90 -3.81 6.41
CA CYS A 169 4.76 -4.28 7.20
C CYS A 169 5.19 -5.31 8.26
N ASP A 170 4.26 -5.70 9.10
CA ASP A 170 4.42 -6.79 10.05
C ASP A 170 4.56 -8.13 9.33
N ARG A 171 5.49 -8.98 9.79
CA ARG A 171 5.73 -10.32 9.21
C ARG A 171 4.52 -11.25 9.36
N GLN A 172 3.72 -11.07 10.39
CA GLN A 172 2.45 -11.77 10.56
C GLN A 172 1.28 -11.01 9.91
N TYR A 173 1.55 -10.34 8.78
CA TYR A 173 0.52 -9.65 8.03
C TYR A 173 -0.62 -10.62 7.64
N GLY A 174 -1.78 -10.07 7.47
CA GLY A 174 -2.94 -10.76 6.93
C GLY A 174 -3.96 -9.72 6.51
N PHE A 175 -4.63 -9.97 5.40
CA PHE A 175 -5.56 -9.02 4.80
C PHE A 175 -7.00 -9.42 5.11
N VAL A 176 -7.71 -8.55 5.81
CA VAL A 176 -9.15 -8.71 6.09
C VAL A 176 -9.93 -7.92 5.06
N TYR A 177 -10.70 -8.63 4.24
CA TYR A 177 -11.46 -8.05 3.12
C TYR A 177 -12.96 -7.94 3.40
N ASP A 178 -13.46 -8.61 4.44
CA ASP A 178 -14.89 -8.85 4.63
C ASP A 178 -15.70 -7.56 4.69
N GLY A 179 -15.25 -6.57 5.46
CA GLY A 179 -15.93 -5.29 5.57
C GLY A 179 -15.93 -4.50 4.24
N VAL A 180 -14.81 -4.51 3.51
CA VAL A 180 -14.72 -3.86 2.19
C VAL A 180 -15.63 -4.55 1.18
N ARG A 181 -15.65 -5.88 1.15
CA ARG A 181 -16.50 -6.66 0.24
C ARG A 181 -17.98 -6.54 0.56
N ALA A 182 -18.35 -6.46 1.86
CA ALA A 182 -19.74 -6.25 2.28
C ALA A 182 -20.29 -4.90 1.75
N HIS A 183 -19.43 -3.89 1.64
CA HIS A 183 -19.78 -2.58 1.09
C HIS A 183 -19.47 -2.45 -0.41
N HIS A 184 -19.03 -3.52 -1.09
CA HIS A 184 -18.60 -3.54 -2.48
C HIS A 184 -17.51 -2.50 -2.82
N GLY A 185 -16.59 -2.26 -1.90
CA GLY A 185 -15.49 -1.31 -2.03
C GLY A 185 -15.27 -0.47 -0.77
N LEU A 186 -14.40 0.51 -0.86
CA LEU A 186 -14.18 1.52 0.16
C LEU A 186 -15.19 2.66 0.04
N ALA A 187 -15.21 3.61 0.97
CA ALA A 187 -16.24 4.66 1.06
C ALA A 187 -16.20 5.65 -0.10
N HIS A 188 -15.11 5.71 -0.86
CA HIS A 188 -15.02 6.52 -2.08
C HIS A 188 -14.36 5.72 -3.19
N PHE A 189 -14.97 5.78 -4.39
CA PHE A 189 -14.41 5.20 -5.61
C PHE A 189 -13.57 6.24 -6.35
N PRO A 190 -12.34 5.94 -6.74
CA PRO A 190 -11.61 6.76 -7.69
C PRO A 190 -12.20 6.55 -9.09
N VAL A 191 -12.49 7.62 -9.80
CA VAL A 191 -13.08 7.58 -11.14
C VAL A 191 -12.28 8.42 -12.10
N LEU A 192 -11.93 7.85 -13.25
CA LEU A 192 -11.22 8.53 -14.33
C LEU A 192 -12.21 9.08 -15.36
N GLY A 193 -12.09 10.36 -15.64
CA GLY A 193 -12.79 11.01 -16.74
C GLY A 193 -12.23 10.61 -18.12
N GLU A 194 -12.70 11.28 -19.16
CA GLU A 194 -12.33 10.99 -20.56
C GLU A 194 -10.85 11.27 -20.86
N ARG A 195 -10.25 12.23 -20.17
CA ARG A 195 -8.84 12.64 -20.32
C ARG A 195 -7.96 12.19 -19.15
N ASP A 196 -8.35 11.10 -18.47
CA ASP A 196 -7.66 10.52 -17.33
C ASP A 196 -7.60 11.42 -16.07
N GLU A 197 -8.41 12.49 -16.01
CA GLU A 197 -8.57 13.25 -14.79
C GLU A 197 -9.24 12.40 -13.70
N LEU A 198 -8.61 12.31 -12.54
CA LEU A 198 -9.12 11.51 -11.44
C LEU A 198 -10.07 12.35 -10.57
N THR A 199 -11.25 11.83 -10.36
CA THR A 199 -12.28 12.35 -9.47
C THR A 199 -12.70 11.29 -8.46
N TRP A 200 -13.59 11.65 -7.54
CA TRP A 200 -14.06 10.74 -6.51
C TRP A 200 -15.58 10.67 -6.46
N GLU A 201 -16.11 9.47 -6.37
CA GLU A 201 -17.53 9.23 -6.14
C GLU A 201 -17.74 8.53 -4.81
N ALA A 202 -18.68 9.04 -4.00
CA ALA A 202 -19.02 8.39 -2.73
C ALA A 202 -19.67 7.03 -2.97
N ASN A 203 -19.29 6.04 -2.21
CA ASN A 203 -19.93 4.73 -2.20
C ASN A 203 -21.23 4.82 -1.36
N PRO A 204 -22.41 4.64 -1.96
CA PRO A 204 -23.69 4.82 -1.27
C PRO A 204 -23.97 3.75 -0.20
N ARG A 205 -23.12 2.74 -0.08
CA ARG A 205 -23.23 1.68 0.94
C ARG A 205 -22.63 2.08 2.29
N TYR A 206 -21.89 3.19 2.35
CA TYR A 206 -21.43 3.79 3.58
C TYR A 206 -22.29 4.98 3.96
N SER A 207 -22.28 5.35 5.23
CA SER A 207 -22.78 6.64 5.68
C SER A 207 -22.04 7.77 4.96
N ARG A 208 -22.69 8.94 4.86
CA ARG A 208 -22.04 10.09 4.22
C ARG A 208 -20.74 10.45 4.96
N SER A 209 -19.64 10.49 4.23
CA SER A 209 -18.32 10.89 4.71
C SER A 209 -17.72 11.93 3.78
N GLU A 210 -16.79 12.73 4.31
CA GLU A 210 -16.01 13.67 3.52
C GLU A 210 -14.65 13.06 3.20
N LEU A 211 -14.23 13.19 1.95
CA LEU A 211 -12.90 12.81 1.51
C LEU A 211 -11.94 13.99 1.61
N HIS A 212 -10.81 13.79 2.24
CA HIS A 212 -9.72 14.77 2.37
C HIS A 212 -8.53 14.40 1.48
N PRO A 213 -8.45 14.93 0.23
CA PRO A 213 -7.26 14.76 -0.60
C PRO A 213 -6.07 15.50 -0.01
N ARG A 214 -4.90 14.83 -0.01
CA ARG A 214 -3.63 15.39 0.52
C ARG A 214 -2.48 15.02 -0.41
N SER A 215 -1.35 15.71 -0.24
CA SER A 215 -0.06 15.29 -0.78
C SER A 215 0.74 14.54 0.28
N ALA A 216 1.66 13.69 -0.16
CA ALA A 216 2.60 13.04 0.72
C ALA A 216 3.39 14.07 1.55
N ARG A 217 3.75 13.70 2.77
CA ARG A 217 4.51 14.53 3.71
C ARG A 217 5.69 13.78 4.30
N ALA A 218 6.58 14.48 4.96
CA ALA A 218 7.59 13.87 5.81
C ALA A 218 6.97 13.39 7.14
N TYR A 219 7.54 12.32 7.72
CA TYR A 219 7.14 11.74 9.00
C TYR A 219 8.30 11.72 10.00
N PRO A 220 8.83 12.90 10.41
CA PRO A 220 9.95 12.96 11.35
C PRO A 220 9.60 12.39 12.73
N GLU A 221 8.32 12.45 13.13
CA GLU A 221 7.80 11.87 14.36
C GLU A 221 7.87 10.34 14.41
N LEU A 222 7.99 9.71 13.23
CA LEU A 222 8.17 8.27 13.05
C LEU A 222 9.63 7.89 12.74
N GLY A 223 10.55 8.86 12.74
CA GLY A 223 11.95 8.64 12.40
C GLY A 223 12.21 8.38 10.92
N VAL A 224 11.24 8.65 10.03
CA VAL A 224 11.38 8.48 8.59
C VAL A 224 12.12 9.67 7.98
N THR A 225 13.25 9.42 7.32
CA THR A 225 14.12 10.43 6.71
C THR A 225 13.75 10.64 5.24
N PRO A 226 13.33 11.86 4.83
CA PRO A 226 13.03 12.16 3.44
C PRO A 226 14.23 11.94 2.50
N GLY A 227 13.96 11.39 1.30
CA GLY A 227 14.95 11.20 0.26
C GLY A 227 15.96 10.06 0.50
N VAL A 228 15.80 9.29 1.56
CA VAL A 228 16.56 8.06 1.80
C VAL A 228 15.63 6.87 1.61
N PRO A 229 15.96 5.89 0.73
CA PRO A 229 15.11 4.70 0.53
C PRO A 229 14.79 4.01 1.87
N ILE A 230 13.53 3.64 2.07
CA ILE A 230 13.07 3.11 3.38
C ILE A 230 13.77 1.79 3.75
N TYR A 231 14.19 0.99 2.78
CA TYR A 231 15.00 -0.19 3.05
C TYR A 231 16.40 0.19 3.57
N ARG A 232 17.02 1.23 3.00
CA ARG A 232 18.31 1.75 3.48
C ARG A 232 18.20 2.39 4.85
N GLN A 233 17.07 3.04 5.17
CA GLN A 233 16.81 3.56 6.53
C GLN A 233 16.79 2.44 7.56
N TYR A 234 16.13 1.32 7.25
CA TYR A 234 16.16 0.12 8.09
C TYR A 234 17.59 -0.34 8.33
N ARG A 235 18.41 -0.48 7.29
CA ARG A 235 19.81 -0.91 7.42
C ARG A 235 20.67 0.05 8.25
N ASN A 236 20.43 1.35 8.12
CA ASN A 236 21.16 2.36 8.89
C ASN A 236 20.75 2.39 10.37
N ASN A 237 19.49 2.20 10.68
CA ASN A 237 18.94 2.18 12.03
C ASN A 237 17.63 1.35 12.10
N PRO A 238 17.75 0.01 12.26
CA PRO A 238 16.57 -0.86 12.32
C PRO A 238 15.60 -0.51 13.46
N GLU A 239 16.11 0.04 14.57
CA GLU A 239 15.28 0.40 15.73
C GLU A 239 14.26 1.51 15.41
N ALA A 240 14.61 2.43 14.51
CA ALA A 240 13.74 3.55 14.13
C ALA A 240 12.43 3.10 13.47
N LEU A 241 12.39 1.92 12.85
CA LEU A 241 11.23 1.39 12.15
C LEU A 241 10.48 0.28 12.93
N ASN A 242 10.87 -0.03 14.16
CA ASN A 242 10.22 -1.07 14.97
C ASN A 242 8.72 -0.81 15.21
N TRP A 243 8.26 0.43 15.08
CA TRP A 243 6.83 0.78 15.18
C TRP A 243 5.98 0.11 14.08
N VAL A 244 6.57 -0.32 12.98
CA VAL A 244 5.85 -1.03 11.90
C VAL A 244 5.31 -2.37 12.40
N SER A 245 6.11 -3.16 13.13
CA SER A 245 5.70 -4.46 13.67
C SER A 245 5.22 -4.39 15.13
N ASP A 246 5.52 -3.31 15.85
CA ASP A 246 5.09 -3.06 17.22
C ASP A 246 4.61 -1.61 17.42
N PRO A 247 3.43 -1.25 16.86
CA PRO A 247 2.91 0.11 16.94
C PRO A 247 2.53 0.52 18.36
N GLY A 248 2.41 -0.41 19.29
CA GLY A 248 2.18 -0.14 20.72
C GLY A 248 3.24 0.76 21.32
N ARG A 249 4.48 0.75 20.79
CA ARG A 249 5.57 1.66 21.19
C ARG A 249 5.20 3.15 21.02
N LEU A 250 4.32 3.45 20.07
CA LEU A 250 3.88 4.80 19.75
C LEU A 250 2.36 5.00 19.96
N ALA A 251 1.74 4.23 20.86
CA ALA A 251 0.30 4.23 21.10
C ALA A 251 -0.29 5.63 21.36
N GLY A 252 0.49 6.51 21.99
CA GLY A 252 0.10 7.91 22.22
C GLY A 252 0.07 8.73 20.92
N LEU A 253 1.02 8.49 20.02
CA LEU A 253 1.12 9.18 18.74
C LEU A 253 -0.06 8.84 17.82
N TRP A 254 -0.41 7.56 17.73
CA TRP A 254 -1.48 7.10 16.84
C TRP A 254 -2.84 7.72 17.12
N LYS A 255 -3.10 8.16 18.37
CA LYS A 255 -4.37 8.81 18.74
C LYS A 255 -4.62 10.15 18.04
N SER A 256 -3.55 10.84 17.66
CA SER A 256 -3.62 12.15 17.00
C SER A 256 -2.83 12.17 15.70
N PHE A 257 -2.48 11.00 15.18
CA PHE A 257 -1.69 10.90 13.94
C PHE A 257 -2.50 11.39 12.74
N GLU A 258 -1.87 12.26 11.98
CA GLU A 258 -2.39 12.76 10.72
C GLU A 258 -1.54 12.16 9.58
N PRO A 259 -2.12 11.23 8.81
CA PRO A 259 -1.43 10.61 7.68
C PRO A 259 -0.93 11.60 6.64
#